data_7dac21fad4e4e030b0cb8b5ff3c25a8c
#
_entry.id   7dac21fad4e4e030b0cb8b5ff3c25a8c
#
_cell.length_a   1.000
_cell.length_b   1.000
_cell.length_c   1.000
_cell.angle_alpha   90.00
_cell.angle_beta   90.00
_cell.angle_gamma   90.00
#
_symmetry.space_group_name_H-M   'P 1'
#
loop_
_entity.id
_entity.type
_entity.pdbx_description
1 polymer ?
#
loop_
_entity_poly.entity_id
_entity_poly.type
_entity_poly.pdbx_seq_one_letter_code
_entity_poly.pdbx_strand_id
1 'polypeptide(L)'
;MNTHTPRAGKAPVNMKRGLPSPEQIELARPFLELPGNQPFASSGGQDWLNYGGMQGLPEVRELFGPLLLGVPAEQVVVGENSSLALMHEAFGHAWVRGFPGHTPWAQAERVKFICPEPGYDRHFAICEYFGIEMLPIPLGPNGPDMDQVEALVASDPSIKGMWCVPRHANPNGAMYSAPVIQRLANMPTAAPDFHLWWDNAYAVHDFQPGLPATANILDACTRAGNPARPLLFASTSKMLIPGAGLAFFGACPALVDWWLTCREYKTIGPDKVNQVRHLRFFRTPQGVLEHMAQQGVMLKAKFDAVDSIFRERFTGLPGVTWSTPGGGYFICLQVPDGLARQVVELAKEAGVLMTPAGATHTGGHDPRDCTLRIAPSYLELETVRQAAAVIAHAVCAACAGRSTHQK
;
A
#
# COMPACT_ATOMS: atom_id res chain seq x y z
N MET A 1 9.53 -39.66 -9.71
CA MET A 1 10.40 -38.50 -9.88
C MET A 1 10.16 -37.89 -11.27
N ASN A 2 9.18 -37.01 -11.39
CA ASN A 2 8.96 -36.27 -12.67
C ASN A 2 9.64 -34.94 -12.55
N THR A 3 10.82 -34.85 -13.13
CA THR A 3 11.55 -33.57 -13.31
C THR A 3 10.82 -32.75 -14.36
N HIS A 4 10.06 -31.74 -13.93
CA HIS A 4 9.51 -30.74 -14.85
C HIS A 4 10.65 -29.81 -15.29
N THR A 5 11.32 -30.17 -16.37
CA THR A 5 12.20 -29.27 -17.12
C THR A 5 11.31 -28.25 -17.86
N PRO A 6 11.56 -26.93 -17.75
CA PRO A 6 10.78 -25.93 -18.48
C PRO A 6 10.98 -26.13 -19.98
N ARG A 7 9.89 -26.22 -20.75
CA ARG A 7 9.95 -26.19 -22.22
C ARG A 7 10.49 -24.82 -22.65
N ALA A 8 11.60 -24.82 -23.37
CA ALA A 8 12.14 -23.67 -24.05
C ALA A 8 11.05 -23.01 -24.93
N GLY A 9 10.72 -21.72 -24.69
CA GLY A 9 9.86 -20.93 -25.55
C GLY A 9 8.63 -20.25 -24.91
N LYS A 10 8.28 -20.50 -23.65
CA LYS A 10 7.22 -19.74 -22.98
C LYS A 10 7.79 -18.49 -22.30
N ALA A 11 7.09 -17.34 -22.45
CA ALA A 11 7.42 -16.13 -21.69
C ALA A 11 7.43 -16.44 -20.19
N PRO A 12 8.38 -15.86 -19.42
CA PRO A 12 8.51 -16.13 -18.01
C PRO A 12 7.25 -15.66 -17.25
N VAL A 13 6.85 -16.43 -16.24
CA VAL A 13 5.72 -16.14 -15.36
C VAL A 13 6.12 -15.03 -14.39
N ASN A 14 5.37 -13.93 -14.34
CA ASN A 14 5.73 -12.73 -13.58
C ASN A 14 4.94 -12.63 -12.26
N MET A 15 5.58 -12.90 -11.14
CA MET A 15 5.09 -12.80 -9.77
C MET A 15 5.59 -11.52 -9.03
N LYS A 16 6.10 -10.52 -9.76
CA LYS A 16 6.71 -9.30 -9.17
C LYS A 16 5.69 -8.28 -8.69
N ARG A 17 4.58 -8.13 -9.41
CA ARG A 17 3.68 -6.98 -9.25
C ARG A 17 2.31 -7.38 -8.73
N GLY A 18 1.90 -6.74 -7.63
CA GLY A 18 0.51 -6.78 -7.16
C GLY A 18 -0.37 -5.89 -8.03
N LEU A 19 -0.93 -6.45 -9.09
CA LEU A 19 -1.86 -5.79 -10.00
C LEU A 19 -3.22 -6.51 -9.95
N PRO A 20 -4.33 -5.81 -10.25
CA PRO A 20 -5.59 -6.47 -10.56
C PRO A 20 -5.41 -7.45 -11.73
N SER A 21 -5.99 -8.64 -11.62
CA SER A 21 -5.95 -9.65 -12.69
C SER A 21 -6.85 -9.26 -13.87
N PRO A 22 -6.68 -9.90 -15.04
CA PRO A 22 -7.60 -9.72 -16.17
C PRO A 22 -9.07 -9.95 -15.77
N GLU A 23 -9.36 -10.93 -14.91
CA GLU A 23 -10.71 -11.22 -14.41
C GLU A 23 -11.25 -10.07 -13.53
N GLN A 24 -10.42 -9.47 -12.68
CA GLN A 24 -10.81 -8.30 -11.88
C GLN A 24 -11.05 -7.07 -12.79
N ILE A 25 -10.25 -6.89 -13.84
CA ILE A 25 -10.45 -5.83 -14.84
C ILE A 25 -11.74 -6.06 -15.61
N GLU A 26 -12.06 -7.32 -15.98
CA GLU A 26 -13.30 -7.64 -16.67
C GLU A 26 -14.54 -7.33 -15.81
N LEU A 27 -14.48 -7.59 -14.51
CA LEU A 27 -15.53 -7.19 -13.57
C LEU A 27 -15.76 -5.67 -13.56
N ALA A 28 -14.71 -4.89 -13.79
CA ALA A 28 -14.76 -3.44 -13.88
C ALA A 28 -15.02 -2.91 -15.31
N ARG A 29 -15.16 -3.76 -16.34
CA ARG A 29 -15.32 -3.33 -17.74
C ARG A 29 -16.48 -2.34 -17.98
N PRO A 30 -17.67 -2.48 -17.34
CA PRO A 30 -18.76 -1.52 -17.52
C PRO A 30 -18.40 -0.08 -17.13
N PHE A 31 -17.36 0.13 -16.30
CA PHE A 31 -16.83 1.44 -15.97
C PHE A 31 -16.32 2.22 -17.20
N LEU A 32 -15.87 1.54 -18.27
CA LEU A 32 -15.34 2.17 -19.47
C LEU A 32 -16.42 2.89 -20.30
N GLU A 33 -17.69 2.50 -20.15
CA GLU A 33 -18.83 3.10 -20.85
C GLU A 33 -19.33 4.38 -20.15
N LEU A 34 -18.86 4.60 -18.93
CA LEU A 34 -19.25 5.75 -18.10
C LEU A 34 -18.36 6.98 -18.37
N PRO A 35 -18.86 8.19 -18.10
CA PRO A 35 -20.18 8.47 -17.53
C PRO A 35 -21.33 8.45 -18.55
N GLY A 36 -21.08 8.20 -19.83
CA GLY A 36 -22.06 8.36 -20.90
C GLY A 36 -22.51 9.82 -21.06
N ASN A 37 -23.62 10.07 -21.75
CA ASN A 37 -24.18 11.43 -21.99
C ASN A 37 -25.34 11.77 -21.06
N GLN A 38 -25.61 10.97 -20.06
CA GLN A 38 -26.66 11.31 -19.10
C GLN A 38 -26.26 12.52 -18.26
N PRO A 39 -27.16 13.49 -18.04
CA PRO A 39 -26.87 14.65 -17.21
C PRO A 39 -26.50 14.22 -15.78
N PHE A 40 -25.65 15.01 -15.16
CA PHE A 40 -25.28 14.87 -13.77
C PHE A 40 -25.36 16.27 -13.11
N ALA A 41 -26.13 16.36 -12.04
CA ALA A 41 -26.24 17.56 -11.22
C ALA A 41 -25.49 17.31 -9.91
N SER A 42 -24.44 18.06 -9.64
CA SER A 42 -23.75 18.02 -8.37
C SER A 42 -24.57 18.65 -7.26
N SER A 43 -24.67 18.02 -6.11
CA SER A 43 -25.34 18.55 -4.92
C SER A 43 -24.75 19.88 -4.44
N GLY A 44 -23.45 20.08 -4.67
CA GLY A 44 -22.75 21.33 -4.38
C GLY A 44 -22.84 22.40 -5.51
N GLY A 45 -23.65 22.17 -6.55
CA GLY A 45 -23.79 23.09 -7.67
C GLY A 45 -22.55 23.23 -8.57
N GLN A 46 -21.57 22.32 -8.43
CA GLN A 46 -20.36 22.36 -9.23
C GLN A 46 -20.61 21.89 -10.67
N ASP A 47 -20.13 22.67 -11.62
CA ASP A 47 -20.07 22.24 -13.02
C ASP A 47 -18.99 21.17 -13.18
N TRP A 48 -19.41 19.93 -13.40
CA TRP A 48 -18.51 18.79 -13.56
C TRP A 48 -17.84 18.72 -14.95
N LEU A 49 -18.33 19.51 -15.90
CA LEU A 49 -17.80 19.58 -17.27
C LEU A 49 -16.80 20.72 -17.45
N ASN A 50 -16.63 21.60 -16.46
CA ASN A 50 -15.82 22.80 -16.56
C ASN A 50 -14.77 22.88 -15.44
N TYR A 51 -14.01 23.96 -15.38
CA TYR A 51 -13.01 24.23 -14.35
C TYR A 51 -13.61 24.35 -12.94
N GLY A 52 -12.76 24.41 -11.94
CA GLY A 52 -13.12 24.62 -10.55
C GLY A 52 -13.39 23.34 -9.77
N GLY A 53 -13.87 23.50 -8.54
CA GLY A 53 -14.09 22.38 -7.62
C GLY A 53 -12.81 21.73 -7.13
N MET A 54 -11.86 22.55 -6.64
CA MET A 54 -10.51 22.14 -6.23
C MET A 54 -10.48 20.95 -5.27
N GLN A 55 -11.48 20.84 -4.41
CA GLN A 55 -11.57 19.75 -3.44
C GLN A 55 -12.13 18.44 -4.04
N GLY A 56 -12.70 18.50 -5.26
CA GLY A 56 -13.44 17.42 -5.90
C GLY A 56 -14.94 17.47 -5.61
N LEU A 57 -15.70 16.62 -6.28
CA LEU A 57 -17.15 16.56 -6.16
C LEU A 57 -17.57 16.14 -4.75
N PRO A 58 -18.56 16.82 -4.12
CA PRO A 58 -19.03 16.47 -2.79
C PRO A 58 -19.48 15.02 -2.68
N GLU A 59 -20.24 14.53 -3.65
CA GLU A 59 -20.78 13.15 -3.68
C GLU A 59 -19.68 12.10 -3.70
N VAL A 60 -18.53 12.38 -4.34
CA VAL A 60 -17.36 11.48 -4.35
C VAL A 60 -16.70 11.46 -2.98
N ARG A 61 -16.59 12.62 -2.35
CA ARG A 61 -16.02 12.74 -1.00
C ARG A 61 -16.91 12.07 0.04
N GLU A 62 -18.23 12.20 -0.09
CA GLU A 62 -19.24 11.52 0.75
C GLU A 62 -19.19 10.00 0.58
N LEU A 63 -19.01 9.52 -0.66
CA LEU A 63 -18.95 8.08 -0.94
C LEU A 63 -17.68 7.44 -0.40
N PHE A 64 -16.53 8.06 -0.64
CA PHE A 64 -15.22 7.41 -0.40
C PHE A 64 -14.52 7.85 0.88
N GLY A 65 -14.78 9.06 1.38
CA GLY A 65 -14.13 9.57 2.58
C GLY A 65 -14.34 8.68 3.81
N PRO A 66 -15.58 8.43 4.23
CA PRO A 66 -15.86 7.54 5.36
C PRO A 66 -15.37 6.11 5.11
N LEU A 67 -15.49 5.61 3.88
CA LEU A 67 -15.20 4.23 3.53
C LEU A 67 -13.69 3.93 3.46
N LEU A 68 -12.92 4.81 2.83
CA LEU A 68 -11.50 4.57 2.57
C LEU A 68 -10.56 5.24 3.57
N LEU A 69 -10.97 6.38 4.13
CA LEU A 69 -10.13 7.19 5.02
C LEU A 69 -10.69 7.29 6.45
N GLY A 70 -11.96 6.93 6.65
CA GLY A 70 -12.64 7.05 7.94
C GLY A 70 -12.93 8.50 8.35
N VAL A 71 -13.01 9.44 7.40
CA VAL A 71 -13.22 10.86 7.68
C VAL A 71 -14.44 11.41 6.93
N PRO A 72 -15.11 12.48 7.42
CA PRO A 72 -16.22 13.09 6.74
C PRO A 72 -15.78 13.81 5.45
N ALA A 73 -16.73 14.07 4.56
CA ALA A 73 -16.47 14.60 3.22
C ALA A 73 -15.70 15.94 3.18
N GLU A 74 -15.89 16.77 4.21
CA GLU A 74 -15.22 18.07 4.34
C GLU A 74 -13.70 17.92 4.55
N GLN A 75 -13.28 16.80 5.08
CA GLN A 75 -11.88 16.49 5.35
C GLN A 75 -11.21 15.69 4.24
N VAL A 76 -11.82 15.60 3.06
CA VAL A 76 -11.31 14.84 1.91
C VAL A 76 -11.03 15.76 0.74
N VAL A 77 -9.90 15.56 0.08
CA VAL A 77 -9.56 16.15 -1.21
C VAL A 77 -9.40 15.03 -2.23
N VAL A 78 -10.06 15.16 -3.38
CA VAL A 78 -10.02 14.19 -4.48
C VAL A 78 -9.07 14.67 -5.57
N GLY A 79 -8.25 13.76 -6.09
CA GLY A 79 -7.39 14.08 -7.23
C GLY A 79 -6.45 12.96 -7.61
N GLU A 80 -5.80 13.14 -8.75
CA GLU A 80 -4.85 12.19 -9.32
C GLU A 80 -5.45 10.78 -9.55
N ASN A 81 -4.65 9.87 -10.08
CA ASN A 81 -5.08 8.50 -10.34
C ASN A 81 -4.56 7.49 -9.32
N SER A 82 -3.69 7.89 -8.41
CA SER A 82 -3.09 6.99 -7.41
C SER A 82 -2.71 7.73 -6.12
N SER A 83 -2.79 7.04 -4.99
CA SER A 83 -2.31 7.54 -3.70
C SER A 83 -0.82 7.88 -3.73
N LEU A 84 -0.02 7.15 -4.51
CA LEU A 84 1.41 7.42 -4.67
C LEU A 84 1.67 8.82 -5.24
N ALA A 85 0.87 9.26 -6.24
CA ALA A 85 0.98 10.60 -6.80
C ALA A 85 0.68 11.68 -5.75
N LEU A 86 -0.37 11.48 -4.93
CA LEU A 86 -0.72 12.40 -3.85
C LEU A 86 0.35 12.41 -2.75
N MET A 87 0.91 11.26 -2.38
CA MET A 87 2.01 11.19 -1.41
C MET A 87 3.25 11.95 -1.92
N HIS A 88 3.64 11.75 -3.17
CA HIS A 88 4.74 12.52 -3.77
C HIS A 88 4.45 14.02 -3.82
N GLU A 89 3.20 14.41 -4.13
CA GLU A 89 2.75 15.80 -4.11
C GLU A 89 2.87 16.42 -2.71
N ALA A 90 2.41 15.70 -1.68
CA ALA A 90 2.53 16.13 -0.28
C ALA A 90 3.99 16.35 0.15
N PHE A 91 4.89 15.44 -0.25
CA PHE A 91 6.33 15.62 -0.02
C PHE A 91 6.85 16.88 -0.71
N GLY A 92 6.46 17.11 -1.96
CA GLY A 92 6.82 18.32 -2.70
C GLY A 92 6.35 19.59 -2.00
N HIS A 93 5.13 19.59 -1.49
CA HIS A 93 4.60 20.74 -0.73
C HIS A 93 5.35 20.94 0.60
N ALA A 94 5.59 19.89 1.36
CA ALA A 94 6.38 19.94 2.60
C ALA A 94 7.82 20.41 2.32
N TRP A 95 8.42 19.95 1.21
CA TRP A 95 9.77 20.32 0.80
C TRP A 95 9.90 21.79 0.46
N VAL A 96 8.97 22.31 -0.36
CA VAL A 96 9.07 23.68 -0.90
C VAL A 96 8.42 24.74 -0.01
N ARG A 97 7.33 24.40 0.68
CA ARG A 97 6.51 25.36 1.42
C ARG A 97 6.44 25.10 2.93
N GLY A 98 6.75 23.89 3.37
CA GLY A 98 6.53 23.46 4.75
C GLY A 98 5.04 23.24 5.07
N PHE A 99 4.78 22.67 6.24
CA PHE A 99 3.44 22.59 6.81
C PHE A 99 3.04 23.91 7.48
N PRO A 100 1.74 24.14 7.76
CA PRO A 100 1.27 25.39 8.40
C PRO A 100 2.05 25.73 9.67
N GLY A 101 2.66 26.91 9.69
CA GLY A 101 3.45 27.38 10.84
C GLY A 101 4.87 26.81 10.93
N HIS A 102 5.31 26.02 9.95
CA HIS A 102 6.64 25.40 9.94
C HIS A 102 7.45 25.79 8.69
N THR A 103 8.77 25.77 8.82
CA THR A 103 9.69 26.06 7.73
C THR A 103 9.68 24.93 6.68
N PRO A 104 9.93 25.26 5.39
CA PRO A 104 10.11 24.24 4.35
C PRO A 104 11.20 23.23 4.72
N TRP A 105 10.96 21.96 4.43
CA TRP A 105 11.94 20.91 4.70
C TRP A 105 13.25 21.10 3.93
N ALA A 106 13.20 21.74 2.76
CA ALA A 106 14.40 22.11 2.00
C ALA A 106 15.35 23.07 2.74
N GLN A 107 14.88 23.75 3.80
CA GLN A 107 15.69 24.65 4.64
C GLN A 107 16.22 23.95 5.90
N ALA A 108 15.79 22.73 6.17
CA ALA A 108 16.32 21.96 7.28
C ALA A 108 17.71 21.41 6.94
N GLU A 109 18.63 21.39 7.90
CA GLU A 109 19.95 20.81 7.73
C GLU A 109 19.87 19.32 7.36
N ARG A 110 18.89 18.63 7.95
CA ARG A 110 18.65 17.19 7.73
C ARG A 110 17.17 16.88 7.89
N VAL A 111 16.67 16.02 7.02
CA VAL A 111 15.33 15.44 7.13
C VAL A 111 15.46 13.92 7.18
N LYS A 112 14.81 13.31 8.15
CA LYS A 112 14.75 11.86 8.32
C LYS A 112 13.32 11.35 8.32
N PHE A 113 13.16 10.09 7.91
CA PHE A 113 11.86 9.45 7.84
C PHE A 113 11.92 8.01 8.35
N ILE A 114 10.98 7.63 9.21
CA ILE A 114 10.87 6.25 9.69
C ILE A 114 10.24 5.40 8.59
N CYS A 115 10.92 4.29 8.27
CA CYS A 115 10.57 3.37 7.21
C CYS A 115 10.37 1.95 7.79
N PRO A 116 9.13 1.53 8.11
CA PRO A 116 8.90 0.16 8.56
C PRO A 116 9.25 -0.86 7.49
N GLU A 117 9.99 -1.91 7.88
CA GLU A 117 10.51 -2.97 7.01
C GLU A 117 10.10 -4.38 7.49
N PRO A 118 9.80 -5.29 6.56
CA PRO A 118 9.72 -5.09 5.11
C PRO A 118 8.56 -4.17 4.73
N GLY A 119 8.76 -3.28 3.74
CA GLY A 119 7.82 -2.23 3.38
C GLY A 119 7.61 -2.06 1.88
N TYR A 120 6.87 -1.01 1.52
CA TYR A 120 6.56 -0.70 0.13
C TYR A 120 7.70 0.10 -0.52
N ASP A 121 8.36 -0.51 -1.50
CA ASP A 121 9.51 0.04 -2.22
C ASP A 121 9.29 1.45 -2.81
N ARG A 122 8.04 1.81 -3.16
CA ARG A 122 7.74 3.14 -3.70
C ARG A 122 7.72 4.24 -2.63
N HIS A 123 7.42 3.92 -1.39
CA HIS A 123 7.58 4.85 -0.29
C HIS A 123 9.07 5.21 -0.09
N PHE A 124 9.93 4.22 -0.15
CA PHE A 124 11.39 4.43 -0.05
C PHE A 124 11.92 5.26 -1.22
N ALA A 125 11.44 4.96 -2.44
CA ALA A 125 11.81 5.73 -3.62
C ALA A 125 11.40 7.23 -3.54
N ILE A 126 10.30 7.58 -2.86
CA ILE A 126 9.97 8.99 -2.58
C ILE A 126 11.03 9.61 -1.65
N CYS A 127 11.41 8.93 -0.58
CA CYS A 127 12.47 9.42 0.31
C CYS A 127 13.79 9.61 -0.44
N GLU A 128 14.19 8.65 -1.27
CA GLU A 128 15.40 8.73 -2.11
C GLU A 128 15.33 9.92 -3.06
N TYR A 129 14.19 10.14 -3.72
CA TYR A 129 14.01 11.25 -4.66
C TYR A 129 14.21 12.63 -4.01
N PHE A 130 13.76 12.80 -2.77
CA PHE A 130 13.92 14.04 -2.00
C PHE A 130 15.22 14.09 -1.17
N GLY A 131 16.09 13.07 -1.23
CA GLY A 131 17.33 13.01 -0.45
C GLY A 131 17.09 12.87 1.07
N ILE A 132 15.99 12.27 1.47
CA ILE A 132 15.61 12.07 2.87
C ILE A 132 16.31 10.81 3.42
N GLU A 133 16.93 10.94 4.59
CA GLU A 133 17.54 9.82 5.31
C GLU A 133 16.45 8.88 5.83
N MET A 134 16.54 7.62 5.47
CA MET A 134 15.59 6.59 5.88
C MET A 134 16.07 5.86 7.12
N LEU A 135 15.20 5.75 8.12
CA LEU A 135 15.44 5.02 9.37
C LEU A 135 14.60 3.73 9.34
N PRO A 136 15.22 2.57 9.10
CA PRO A 136 14.49 1.30 9.08
C PRO A 136 14.04 0.89 10.49
N ILE A 137 12.79 0.41 10.59
CA ILE A 137 12.19 -0.13 11.82
C ILE A 137 11.52 -1.46 11.49
N PRO A 138 11.65 -2.51 12.32
CA PRO A 138 10.97 -3.77 12.09
C PRO A 138 9.44 -3.61 12.04
N LEU A 139 8.81 -4.21 11.00
CA LEU A 139 7.36 -4.28 10.86
C LEU A 139 6.86 -5.68 11.22
N GLY A 140 6.31 -5.81 12.41
CA GLY A 140 5.65 -7.02 12.88
C GLY A 140 4.21 -7.19 12.35
N PRO A 141 3.53 -8.29 12.70
CA PRO A 141 2.17 -8.58 12.22
C PRO A 141 1.12 -7.59 12.73
N ASN A 142 1.35 -6.94 13.87
CA ASN A 142 0.44 -5.99 14.52
C ASN A 142 0.82 -4.53 14.31
N GLY A 143 1.85 -4.25 13.51
CA GLY A 143 2.38 -2.92 13.26
C GLY A 143 3.89 -2.83 13.53
N PRO A 144 4.48 -1.62 13.45
CA PRO A 144 5.90 -1.37 13.66
C PRO A 144 6.32 -1.61 15.11
N ASP A 145 7.62 -1.79 15.34
CA ASP A 145 8.22 -1.81 16.68
C ASP A 145 8.09 -0.42 17.32
N MET A 146 7.05 -0.25 18.12
CA MET A 146 6.71 1.03 18.72
C MET A 146 7.71 1.51 19.77
N ASP A 147 8.46 0.62 20.42
CA ASP A 147 9.47 1.02 21.40
C ASP A 147 10.62 1.75 20.70
N GLN A 148 11.04 1.24 19.53
CA GLN A 148 12.02 1.92 18.70
C GLN A 148 11.47 3.21 18.09
N VAL A 149 10.23 3.19 17.56
CA VAL A 149 9.60 4.39 16.98
C VAL A 149 9.56 5.52 18.02
N GLU A 150 9.00 5.27 19.21
CA GLU A 150 8.84 6.29 20.25
C GLU A 150 10.19 6.83 20.74
N ALA A 151 11.19 5.98 20.94
CA ALA A 151 12.52 6.40 21.34
C ALA A 151 13.19 7.34 20.32
N LEU A 152 13.03 7.05 19.02
CA LEU A 152 13.59 7.87 17.95
C LEU A 152 12.87 9.22 17.83
N VAL A 153 11.53 9.22 17.71
CA VAL A 153 10.79 10.46 17.47
C VAL A 153 10.78 11.41 18.66
N ALA A 154 10.95 10.89 19.88
CA ALA A 154 11.01 11.70 21.09
C ALA A 154 12.35 12.47 21.24
N SER A 155 13.42 12.01 20.58
CA SER A 155 14.77 12.53 20.78
C SER A 155 15.34 13.30 19.58
N ASP A 156 14.84 13.04 18.37
CA ASP A 156 15.43 13.60 17.15
C ASP A 156 14.44 14.49 16.37
N PRO A 157 14.62 15.84 16.41
CA PRO A 157 13.74 16.78 15.71
C PRO A 157 13.92 16.78 14.19
N SER A 158 14.91 16.07 13.65
CA SER A 158 15.09 15.90 12.20
C SER A 158 14.15 14.83 11.61
N ILE A 159 13.52 14.00 12.44
CA ILE A 159 12.55 12.98 12.00
C ILE A 159 11.21 13.67 11.75
N LYS A 160 10.86 13.83 10.47
CA LYS A 160 9.68 14.58 10.04
C LYS A 160 8.47 13.71 9.74
N GLY A 161 8.64 12.41 9.67
CA GLY A 161 7.50 11.54 9.42
C GLY A 161 7.81 10.06 9.43
N MET A 162 6.74 9.30 9.23
CA MET A 162 6.78 7.85 9.21
C MET A 162 5.78 7.32 8.19
N TRP A 163 6.20 6.35 7.38
CA TRP A 163 5.32 5.59 6.51
C TRP A 163 4.47 4.59 7.31
N CYS A 164 3.18 4.56 7.03
CA CYS A 164 2.24 3.65 7.67
C CYS A 164 1.33 3.00 6.61
N VAL A 165 1.31 1.67 6.54
CA VAL A 165 0.34 0.90 5.77
C VAL A 165 -0.46 0.05 6.76
N PRO A 166 -1.60 0.57 7.28
CA PRO A 166 -2.21 0.02 8.50
C PRO A 166 -3.01 -1.26 8.29
N ARG A 167 -3.36 -1.59 7.04
CA ARG A 167 -4.17 -2.75 6.70
C ARG A 167 -3.56 -3.50 5.54
N HIS A 168 -3.33 -4.81 5.72
CA HIS A 168 -2.71 -5.70 4.72
C HIS A 168 -1.40 -5.14 4.15
N ALA A 169 -0.51 -4.68 5.03
CA ALA A 169 0.73 -4.03 4.65
C ALA A 169 1.52 -4.82 3.60
N ASN A 170 2.05 -4.11 2.62
CA ASN A 170 2.91 -4.67 1.58
C ASN A 170 4.37 -4.74 2.10
N PRO A 171 5.00 -5.94 2.20
CA PRO A 171 4.52 -7.24 1.69
C PRO A 171 3.97 -8.19 2.76
N ASN A 172 4.10 -7.91 4.06
CA ASN A 172 3.92 -8.91 5.12
C ASN A 172 2.46 -9.17 5.54
N GLY A 173 1.52 -8.37 5.04
CA GLY A 173 0.11 -8.48 5.37
C GLY A 173 -0.26 -7.96 6.77
N ALA A 174 0.63 -7.22 7.42
CA ALA A 174 0.41 -6.68 8.75
C ALA A 174 -0.87 -5.84 8.84
N MET A 175 -1.53 -5.93 9.99
CA MET A 175 -2.68 -5.10 10.35
C MET A 175 -2.36 -4.38 11.66
N TYR A 176 -2.37 -3.04 11.64
CA TYR A 176 -2.04 -2.26 12.84
C TYR A 176 -3.12 -2.48 13.91
N SER A 177 -2.67 -2.95 15.06
CA SER A 177 -3.55 -3.19 16.20
C SER A 177 -3.99 -1.88 16.87
N ALA A 178 -5.13 -1.91 17.55
CA ALA A 178 -5.63 -0.73 18.29
C ALA A 178 -4.59 -0.18 19.29
N PRO A 179 -3.85 -0.99 20.07
CA PRO A 179 -2.77 -0.48 20.93
C PRO A 179 -1.68 0.26 20.15
N VAL A 180 -1.24 -0.25 18.99
CA VAL A 180 -0.25 0.43 18.14
C VAL A 180 -0.77 1.79 17.66
N ILE A 181 -2.02 1.85 17.20
CA ILE A 181 -2.66 3.10 16.75
C ILE A 181 -2.74 4.11 17.92
N GLN A 182 -3.06 3.66 19.13
CA GLN A 182 -3.08 4.52 20.32
C GLN A 182 -1.67 5.04 20.65
N ARG A 183 -0.64 4.21 20.56
CA ARG A 183 0.75 4.65 20.78
C ARG A 183 1.17 5.69 19.73
N LEU A 184 0.93 5.46 18.45
CA LEU A 184 1.20 6.42 17.37
C LEU A 184 0.49 7.77 17.58
N ALA A 185 -0.73 7.74 18.10
CA ALA A 185 -1.50 8.96 18.37
C ALA A 185 -0.97 9.75 19.57
N ASN A 186 -0.50 9.06 20.63
CA ASN A 186 -0.13 9.67 21.91
C ASN A 186 1.37 9.95 22.05
N MET A 187 2.24 9.30 21.27
CA MET A 187 3.69 9.44 21.43
C MET A 187 4.15 10.91 21.34
N PRO A 188 5.04 11.35 22.22
CA PRO A 188 5.69 12.65 22.09
C PRO A 188 6.63 12.64 20.89
N THR A 189 6.73 13.78 20.19
CA THR A 189 7.65 13.96 19.06
C THR A 189 8.50 15.20 19.29
N ALA A 190 9.83 15.10 19.09
CA ALA A 190 10.73 16.23 19.14
C ALA A 190 10.52 17.21 17.98
N ALA A 191 10.11 16.72 16.81
CA ALA A 191 9.72 17.54 15.68
C ALA A 191 8.26 17.97 15.80
N PRO A 192 7.96 19.29 15.86
CA PRO A 192 6.58 19.77 15.93
C PRO A 192 5.80 19.56 14.61
N ASP A 193 6.52 19.36 13.49
CA ASP A 193 6.02 19.08 12.17
C ASP A 193 6.18 17.60 11.78
N PHE A 194 6.12 16.69 12.76
CA PHE A 194 6.11 15.25 12.52
C PHE A 194 4.74 14.78 12.05
N HIS A 195 4.70 14.00 10.95
CA HIS A 195 3.46 13.45 10.40
C HIS A 195 3.50 11.94 10.20
N LEU A 196 2.34 11.30 10.41
CA LEU A 196 2.08 9.91 10.03
C LEU A 196 1.54 9.89 8.59
N TRP A 197 2.27 9.27 7.67
CA TRP A 197 1.89 9.13 6.28
C TRP A 197 1.12 7.82 6.10
N TRP A 198 -0.21 7.93 6.23
CA TRP A 198 -1.13 6.81 6.39
C TRP A 198 -1.67 6.36 5.04
N ASP A 199 -0.96 5.43 4.37
CA ASP A 199 -1.36 4.87 3.08
C ASP A 199 -2.34 3.72 3.29
N ASN A 200 -3.63 4.02 3.17
CA ASN A 200 -4.72 3.06 3.32
C ASN A 200 -5.05 2.36 2.00
N ALA A 201 -4.02 1.88 1.30
CA ALA A 201 -4.12 1.29 -0.03
C ALA A 201 -5.04 0.07 -0.10
N TYR A 202 -5.31 -0.59 1.03
CA TYR A 202 -6.08 -1.83 1.14
C TYR A 202 -7.27 -1.73 2.07
N ALA A 203 -7.84 -0.54 2.27
CA ALA A 203 -8.95 -0.26 3.19
C ALA A 203 -10.12 -1.25 3.07
N VAL A 204 -10.44 -1.68 1.85
CA VAL A 204 -11.60 -2.54 1.51
C VAL A 204 -11.18 -3.82 0.77
N HIS A 205 -9.96 -4.30 0.97
CA HIS A 205 -9.42 -5.46 0.26
C HIS A 205 -9.41 -6.74 1.09
N ASP A 206 -10.33 -6.87 2.02
CA ASP A 206 -10.51 -8.10 2.77
C ASP A 206 -11.08 -9.20 1.88
N PHE A 207 -10.55 -10.39 1.98
CA PHE A 207 -11.12 -11.61 1.40
C PHE A 207 -11.41 -12.69 2.45
N GLN A 208 -10.99 -12.48 3.68
CA GLN A 208 -11.37 -13.30 4.82
C GLN A 208 -12.43 -12.57 5.65
N PRO A 209 -13.59 -13.18 5.93
CA PRO A 209 -14.62 -12.55 6.77
C PRO A 209 -14.16 -12.43 8.22
N GLY A 210 -14.74 -11.46 8.95
CA GLY A 210 -14.55 -11.31 10.39
C GLY A 210 -13.21 -10.70 10.81
N LEU A 211 -12.46 -10.11 9.90
CA LEU A 211 -11.24 -9.38 10.28
C LEU A 211 -11.60 -8.14 11.11
N PRO A 212 -10.77 -7.79 12.12
CA PRO A 212 -10.98 -6.59 12.91
C PRO A 212 -10.91 -5.33 12.03
N ALA A 213 -11.75 -4.36 12.33
CA ALA A 213 -11.66 -3.04 11.72
C ALA A 213 -10.37 -2.34 12.19
N THR A 214 -9.70 -1.63 11.29
CA THR A 214 -8.60 -0.74 11.66
C THR A 214 -9.15 0.47 12.40
N ALA A 215 -8.64 0.77 13.58
CA ALA A 215 -9.07 1.95 14.33
C ALA A 215 -8.75 3.25 13.56
N ASN A 216 -9.60 4.26 13.70
CA ASN A 216 -9.41 5.53 13.01
C ASN A 216 -8.25 6.31 13.66
N ILE A 217 -7.19 6.53 12.89
CA ILE A 217 -5.99 7.23 13.37
C ILE A 217 -6.25 8.73 13.58
N LEU A 218 -7.08 9.38 12.74
CA LEU A 218 -7.39 10.80 12.90
C LEU A 218 -8.17 11.05 14.20
N ASP A 219 -9.16 10.19 14.49
CA ASP A 219 -9.90 10.25 15.74
C ASP A 219 -8.99 9.99 16.95
N ALA A 220 -8.10 9.01 16.85
CA ALA A 220 -7.14 8.71 17.91
C ALA A 220 -6.20 9.89 18.16
N CYS A 221 -5.64 10.49 17.10
CA CYS A 221 -4.78 11.67 17.19
C CYS A 221 -5.54 12.89 17.73
N THR A 222 -6.80 13.08 17.31
CA THR A 222 -7.64 14.19 17.80
C THR A 222 -7.89 14.08 19.30
N ARG A 223 -8.21 12.88 19.80
CA ARG A 223 -8.35 12.63 21.24
C ARG A 223 -7.06 12.80 22.02
N ALA A 224 -5.92 12.55 21.38
CA ALA A 224 -4.60 12.75 21.95
C ALA A 224 -4.09 14.21 21.90
N GLY A 225 -4.88 15.14 21.33
CA GLY A 225 -4.47 16.54 21.16
C GLY A 225 -3.57 16.80 19.94
N ASN A 226 -3.43 15.82 19.04
CA ASN A 226 -2.55 15.86 17.86
C ASN A 226 -3.33 15.73 16.54
N PRO A 227 -4.39 16.55 16.28
CA PRO A 227 -5.25 16.36 15.11
C PRO A 227 -4.53 16.54 13.77
N ALA A 228 -3.46 17.31 13.74
CA ALA A 228 -2.66 17.55 12.52
C ALA A 228 -1.60 16.47 12.24
N ARG A 229 -1.49 15.44 13.08
CA ARG A 229 -0.44 14.43 12.94
C ARG A 229 -0.64 13.51 11.71
N PRO A 230 -1.82 12.95 11.42
CA PRO A 230 -1.99 12.03 10.29
C PRO A 230 -2.31 12.75 8.98
N LEU A 231 -1.65 12.30 7.92
CA LEU A 231 -1.99 12.54 6.52
C LEU A 231 -2.49 11.22 5.93
N LEU A 232 -3.74 11.18 5.50
CA LEU A 232 -4.41 9.96 5.06
C LEU A 232 -4.42 9.89 3.54
N PHE A 233 -4.08 8.74 2.98
CA PHE A 233 -4.06 8.50 1.54
C PHE A 233 -4.80 7.21 1.20
N ALA A 234 -5.58 7.22 0.12
CA ALA A 234 -6.20 6.04 -0.45
C ALA A 234 -6.39 6.22 -1.96
N SER A 235 -6.74 5.15 -2.66
CA SER A 235 -7.11 5.22 -4.08
C SER A 235 -7.98 4.06 -4.52
N THR A 236 -8.67 4.23 -5.65
CA THR A 236 -9.42 3.16 -6.32
C THR A 236 -8.57 2.35 -7.31
N SER A 237 -7.25 2.60 -7.38
CA SER A 237 -6.36 1.99 -8.38
C SER A 237 -6.33 0.45 -8.34
N LYS A 238 -6.58 -0.15 -7.17
CA LYS A 238 -6.67 -1.61 -7.01
C LYS A 238 -8.10 -2.12 -6.91
N MET A 239 -9.09 -1.22 -6.98
CA MET A 239 -10.51 -1.54 -6.90
C MET A 239 -11.15 -1.67 -8.28
N LEU A 240 -10.65 -0.91 -9.25
CA LEU A 240 -11.16 -0.83 -10.61
C LEU A 240 -10.04 -1.03 -11.64
N ILE A 241 -9.96 -0.11 -12.59
CA ILE A 241 -8.97 -0.07 -13.65
C ILE A 241 -7.84 0.86 -13.21
N PRO A 242 -6.61 0.37 -12.97
CA PRO A 242 -5.52 1.19 -12.45
C PRO A 242 -5.21 2.44 -13.30
N GLY A 243 -5.36 2.33 -14.64
CA GLY A 243 -5.16 3.44 -15.56
C GLY A 243 -6.23 4.55 -15.48
N ALA A 244 -7.33 4.30 -14.78
CA ALA A 244 -8.43 5.24 -14.56
C ALA A 244 -8.78 5.34 -13.06
N GLY A 245 -7.80 5.16 -12.19
CA GLY A 245 -7.97 5.29 -10.75
C GLY A 245 -8.35 6.71 -10.31
N LEU A 246 -8.75 6.82 -9.07
CA LEU A 246 -9.04 8.06 -8.37
C LEU A 246 -8.39 8.00 -7.00
N ALA A 247 -7.74 9.07 -6.56
CA ALA A 247 -7.04 9.10 -5.30
C ALA A 247 -7.62 10.13 -4.33
N PHE A 248 -7.39 9.91 -3.05
CA PHE A 248 -7.96 10.68 -1.96
C PHE A 248 -6.88 11.05 -0.95
N PHE A 249 -6.84 12.32 -0.59
CA PHE A 249 -6.13 12.84 0.56
C PHE A 249 -7.14 13.18 1.65
N GLY A 250 -6.83 12.85 2.90
CA GLY A 250 -7.63 13.20 4.06
C GLY A 250 -6.77 13.67 5.22
N ALA A 251 -7.26 14.65 5.98
CA ALA A 251 -6.58 15.20 7.13
C ALA A 251 -7.52 16.03 8.01
N CYS A 252 -7.01 16.63 9.09
CA CYS A 252 -7.75 17.66 9.81
C CYS A 252 -8.02 18.89 8.93
N PRO A 253 -9.03 19.73 9.24
CA PRO A 253 -9.41 20.86 8.40
C PRO A 253 -8.24 21.80 8.02
N ALA A 254 -7.38 22.13 8.98
CA ALA A 254 -6.23 23.01 8.72
C ALA A 254 -5.25 22.45 7.67
N LEU A 255 -5.07 21.12 7.63
CA LEU A 255 -4.21 20.49 6.62
C LEU A 255 -4.92 20.29 5.28
N VAL A 256 -6.24 20.17 5.27
CA VAL A 256 -7.03 20.22 4.03
C VAL A 256 -6.92 21.60 3.41
N ASP A 257 -7.07 22.68 4.17
CA ASP A 257 -6.93 24.06 3.69
C ASP A 257 -5.50 24.33 3.17
N TRP A 258 -4.48 23.84 3.89
CA TRP A 258 -3.09 23.91 3.44
C TRP A 258 -2.90 23.20 2.09
N TRP A 259 -3.44 21.98 1.96
CA TRP A 259 -3.34 21.23 0.72
C TRP A 259 -4.01 21.97 -0.45
N LEU A 260 -5.21 22.49 -0.24
CA LEU A 260 -5.96 23.22 -1.27
C LEU A 260 -5.20 24.47 -1.71
N THR A 261 -4.62 25.23 -0.76
CA THR A 261 -3.78 26.40 -1.05
C THR A 261 -2.55 26.03 -1.89
N CYS A 262 -1.88 24.92 -1.58
CA CYS A 262 -0.75 24.42 -2.37
C CYS A 262 -1.19 23.97 -3.76
N ARG A 263 -2.36 23.35 -3.86
CA ARG A 263 -2.89 22.79 -5.10
C ARG A 263 -3.26 23.85 -6.14
N GLU A 264 -3.63 25.04 -5.74
CA GLU A 264 -3.95 26.15 -6.66
C GLU A 264 -2.82 26.48 -7.64
N TYR A 265 -1.57 26.19 -7.28
CA TYR A 265 -0.41 26.36 -8.16
C TYR A 265 -0.20 25.21 -9.15
N LYS A 266 -0.92 24.11 -8.98
CA LYS A 266 -0.79 22.89 -9.79
C LYS A 266 -1.90 22.76 -10.82
N THR A 267 -3.13 23.10 -10.47
CA THR A 267 -4.32 22.84 -11.29
C THR A 267 -5.42 23.85 -11.01
N ILE A 268 -6.33 24.01 -11.97
CA ILE A 268 -7.57 24.82 -11.81
C ILE A 268 -8.74 23.92 -11.36
N GLY A 269 -8.57 22.63 -11.32
CA GLY A 269 -9.55 21.65 -10.86
C GLY A 269 -9.14 20.22 -11.19
N PRO A 270 -9.61 19.25 -10.41
CA PRO A 270 -9.37 17.83 -10.66
C PRO A 270 -10.21 17.30 -11.83
N ASP A 271 -9.86 16.09 -12.32
CA ASP A 271 -10.67 15.37 -13.30
C ASP A 271 -12.03 14.96 -12.72
N LYS A 272 -13.06 15.81 -12.92
CA LYS A 272 -14.43 15.57 -12.45
C LYS A 272 -15.18 14.55 -13.30
N VAL A 273 -14.80 14.37 -14.57
CA VAL A 273 -15.41 13.36 -15.43
C VAL A 273 -15.12 11.97 -14.88
N ASN A 274 -13.88 11.70 -14.49
CA ASN A 274 -13.53 10.44 -13.86
C ASN A 274 -14.20 10.25 -12.48
N GLN A 275 -14.41 11.33 -11.72
CA GLN A 275 -15.16 11.30 -10.46
C GLN A 275 -16.62 10.86 -10.70
N VAL A 276 -17.30 11.42 -11.71
CA VAL A 276 -18.67 11.02 -12.08
C VAL A 276 -18.73 9.56 -12.54
N ARG A 277 -17.70 9.07 -13.24
CA ARG A 277 -17.58 7.64 -13.59
C ARG A 277 -17.65 6.76 -12.35
N HIS A 278 -16.87 7.07 -11.33
CA HIS A 278 -16.84 6.32 -10.07
C HIS A 278 -18.19 6.34 -9.36
N LEU A 279 -18.84 7.51 -9.29
CA LEU A 279 -20.18 7.63 -8.70
C LEU A 279 -21.22 6.77 -9.43
N ARG A 280 -21.22 6.80 -10.77
CA ARG A 280 -22.17 6.02 -11.57
C ARG A 280 -21.92 4.53 -11.53
N PHE A 281 -20.67 4.13 -11.38
CA PHE A 281 -20.32 2.72 -11.27
C PHE A 281 -20.73 2.14 -9.91
N PHE A 282 -20.28 2.74 -8.83
CA PHE A 282 -20.49 2.21 -7.48
C PHE A 282 -21.85 2.58 -6.88
N ARG A 283 -22.33 3.79 -7.14
CA ARG A 283 -23.59 4.39 -6.68
C ARG A 283 -23.68 4.60 -5.18
N THR A 284 -23.28 3.64 -4.36
CA THR A 284 -23.39 3.64 -2.90
C THR A 284 -22.16 3.00 -2.25
N PRO A 285 -21.89 3.26 -0.96
CA PRO A 285 -20.86 2.55 -0.20
C PRO A 285 -21.04 1.02 -0.25
N GLN A 286 -22.30 0.55 -0.20
CA GLN A 286 -22.61 -0.87 -0.30
C GLN A 286 -22.22 -1.43 -1.67
N GLY A 287 -22.41 -0.70 -2.78
CA GLY A 287 -21.98 -1.10 -4.11
C GLY A 287 -20.45 -1.23 -4.22
N VAL A 288 -19.70 -0.38 -3.51
CA VAL A 288 -18.24 -0.55 -3.39
C VAL A 288 -17.89 -1.87 -2.70
N LEU A 289 -18.51 -2.14 -1.55
CA LEU A 289 -18.25 -3.35 -0.77
C LEU A 289 -18.62 -4.63 -1.53
N GLU A 290 -19.74 -4.63 -2.24
CA GLU A 290 -20.17 -5.76 -3.07
C GLU A 290 -19.21 -6.06 -4.21
N HIS A 291 -18.72 -5.01 -4.89
CA HIS A 291 -17.71 -5.15 -5.93
C HIS A 291 -16.38 -5.72 -5.34
N MET A 292 -15.95 -5.20 -4.20
CA MET A 292 -14.73 -5.68 -3.54
C MET A 292 -14.87 -7.09 -2.99
N ALA A 293 -16.06 -7.51 -2.55
CA ALA A 293 -16.32 -8.88 -2.14
C ALA A 293 -16.16 -9.87 -3.31
N GLN A 294 -16.63 -9.51 -4.52
CA GLN A 294 -16.41 -10.33 -5.73
C GLN A 294 -14.92 -10.46 -6.06
N GLN A 295 -14.16 -9.36 -5.99
CA GLN A 295 -12.71 -9.41 -6.15
C GLN A 295 -12.05 -10.26 -5.06
N GLY A 296 -12.53 -10.17 -3.82
CA GLY A 296 -12.05 -10.95 -2.68
C GLY A 296 -12.13 -12.46 -2.91
N VAL A 297 -13.21 -12.96 -3.52
CA VAL A 297 -13.35 -14.38 -3.87
C VAL A 297 -12.25 -14.83 -4.84
N MET A 298 -11.96 -14.03 -5.88
CA MET A 298 -10.92 -14.32 -6.87
C MET A 298 -9.52 -14.35 -6.23
N LEU A 299 -9.23 -13.36 -5.37
CA LEU A 299 -7.96 -13.25 -4.68
C LEU A 299 -7.77 -14.39 -3.68
N LYS A 300 -8.78 -14.67 -2.86
CA LYS A 300 -8.71 -15.74 -1.86
C LYS A 300 -8.30 -17.07 -2.47
N ALA A 301 -8.88 -17.48 -3.60
CA ALA A 301 -8.55 -18.71 -4.27
C ALA A 301 -7.05 -18.80 -4.66
N LYS A 302 -6.46 -17.67 -5.06
CA LYS A 302 -5.03 -17.60 -5.42
C LYS A 302 -4.13 -17.67 -4.19
N PHE A 303 -4.50 -16.99 -3.10
CA PHE A 303 -3.77 -17.04 -1.84
C PHE A 303 -3.83 -18.42 -1.17
N ASP A 304 -5.02 -19.04 -1.14
CA ASP A 304 -5.20 -20.41 -0.63
C ASP A 304 -4.37 -21.44 -1.43
N ALA A 305 -4.25 -21.24 -2.75
CA ALA A 305 -3.44 -22.10 -3.59
C ALA A 305 -1.94 -22.02 -3.25
N VAL A 306 -1.42 -20.82 -3.01
CA VAL A 306 -0.02 -20.63 -2.57
C VAL A 306 0.19 -21.22 -1.18
N ASP A 307 -0.70 -20.94 -0.22
CA ASP A 307 -0.62 -21.45 1.15
C ASP A 307 -0.63 -22.98 1.18
N SER A 308 -1.52 -23.62 0.40
CA SER A 308 -1.59 -25.09 0.33
C SER A 308 -0.28 -25.71 -0.17
N ILE A 309 0.31 -25.14 -1.24
CA ILE A 309 1.57 -25.64 -1.80
C ILE A 309 2.72 -25.42 -0.82
N PHE A 310 2.77 -24.27 -0.14
CA PHE A 310 3.83 -24.00 0.83
C PHE A 310 3.72 -24.88 2.07
N ARG A 311 2.50 -25.15 2.56
CA ARG A 311 2.29 -26.12 3.64
C ARG A 311 2.80 -27.51 3.26
N GLU A 312 2.45 -27.99 2.06
CA GLU A 312 2.92 -29.29 1.58
C GLU A 312 4.45 -29.38 1.46
N ARG A 313 5.08 -28.31 0.95
CA ARG A 313 6.49 -28.32 0.59
C ARG A 313 7.43 -27.93 1.72
N PHE A 314 6.98 -27.08 2.64
CA PHE A 314 7.83 -26.49 3.68
C PHE A 314 7.61 -27.14 5.07
N THR A 315 6.65 -28.07 5.20
CA THR A 315 6.48 -28.81 6.46
C THR A 315 7.79 -29.49 6.87
N GLY A 316 8.30 -29.13 8.05
CA GLY A 316 9.56 -29.64 8.59
C GLY A 316 10.82 -28.99 8.02
N LEU A 317 10.72 -27.93 7.18
CA LEU A 317 11.86 -27.17 6.68
C LEU A 317 12.17 -26.00 7.64
N PRO A 318 13.26 -26.07 8.41
CA PRO A 318 13.54 -25.07 9.44
C PRO A 318 13.89 -23.71 8.84
N GLY A 319 13.41 -22.64 9.49
CA GLY A 319 13.72 -21.26 9.09
C GLY A 319 12.93 -20.73 7.88
N VAL A 320 11.99 -21.52 7.35
CA VAL A 320 11.07 -21.07 6.30
C VAL A 320 9.70 -20.80 6.89
N THR A 321 9.21 -19.57 6.72
CA THR A 321 7.88 -19.14 7.16
C THR A 321 7.25 -18.20 6.12
N TRP A 322 5.92 -18.07 6.13
CA TRP A 322 5.24 -17.14 5.23
C TRP A 322 4.01 -16.55 5.89
N SER A 323 3.62 -15.36 5.41
CA SER A 323 2.40 -14.71 5.86
C SER A 323 1.16 -15.34 5.21
N THR A 324 0.07 -15.42 5.98
CA THR A 324 -1.26 -15.83 5.50
C THR A 324 -2.25 -14.70 5.72
N PRO A 325 -2.15 -13.61 4.94
CA PRO A 325 -2.97 -12.43 5.15
C PRO A 325 -4.45 -12.72 4.82
N GLY A 326 -5.35 -12.04 5.52
CA GLY A 326 -6.80 -12.10 5.26
C GLY A 326 -7.26 -11.14 4.15
N GLY A 327 -6.35 -10.46 3.47
CA GLY A 327 -6.62 -9.47 2.43
C GLY A 327 -5.34 -8.95 1.76
N GLY A 328 -5.49 -7.95 0.91
CA GLY A 328 -4.37 -7.36 0.19
C GLY A 328 -3.89 -8.17 -1.01
N TYR A 329 -2.66 -7.92 -1.47
CA TYR A 329 -2.15 -8.42 -2.75
C TYR A 329 -0.85 -9.23 -2.64
N PHE A 330 -0.29 -9.38 -1.43
CA PHE A 330 1.06 -9.92 -1.25
C PHE A 330 1.13 -10.99 -0.16
N ILE A 331 2.08 -11.89 -0.35
CA ILE A 331 2.56 -12.85 0.65
C ILE A 331 4.03 -12.55 0.88
N CYS A 332 4.43 -12.44 2.13
CA CYS A 332 5.82 -12.35 2.54
C CYS A 332 6.33 -13.76 2.89
N LEU A 333 7.34 -14.22 2.18
CA LEU A 333 8.02 -15.47 2.44
C LEU A 333 9.37 -15.17 3.08
N GLN A 334 9.64 -15.78 4.23
CA GLN A 334 10.93 -15.73 4.91
C GLN A 334 11.67 -17.04 4.67
N VAL A 335 12.93 -16.92 4.31
CA VAL A 335 13.85 -18.06 4.14
C VAL A 335 15.02 -17.90 5.13
N PRO A 336 15.83 -18.94 5.37
CA PRO A 336 17.03 -18.79 6.18
C PRO A 336 17.96 -17.70 5.65
N ASP A 337 18.65 -17.00 6.56
CA ASP A 337 19.54 -15.87 6.23
C ASP A 337 20.52 -16.20 5.10
N GLY A 338 20.70 -15.26 4.17
CA GLY A 338 21.60 -15.39 3.04
C GLY A 338 21.06 -16.16 1.83
N LEU A 339 19.78 -16.60 1.85
CA LEU A 339 19.23 -17.42 0.77
C LEU A 339 18.25 -16.69 -0.16
N ALA A 340 17.77 -15.49 0.17
CA ALA A 340 16.72 -14.86 -0.63
C ALA A 340 17.16 -14.59 -2.07
N ARG A 341 18.35 -14.06 -2.29
CA ARG A 341 18.91 -13.83 -3.64
C ARG A 341 19.06 -15.14 -4.42
N GLN A 342 19.54 -16.18 -3.78
CA GLN A 342 19.69 -17.50 -4.42
C GLN A 342 18.33 -18.05 -4.85
N VAL A 343 17.30 -17.96 -3.99
CA VAL A 343 15.94 -18.39 -4.34
C VAL A 343 15.39 -17.63 -5.54
N VAL A 344 15.59 -16.30 -5.60
CA VAL A 344 15.15 -15.47 -6.73
C VAL A 344 15.80 -15.93 -8.04
N GLU A 345 17.11 -16.21 -8.05
CA GLU A 345 17.81 -16.67 -9.26
C GLU A 345 17.37 -18.09 -9.65
N LEU A 346 17.27 -19.02 -8.74
CA LEU A 346 16.76 -20.38 -9.03
C LEU A 346 15.33 -20.36 -9.58
N ALA A 347 14.44 -19.53 -9.02
CA ALA A 347 13.08 -19.36 -9.53
C ALA A 347 13.08 -18.78 -10.94
N LYS A 348 13.95 -17.80 -11.22
CA LYS A 348 14.11 -17.16 -12.52
C LYS A 348 14.64 -18.14 -13.58
N GLU A 349 15.65 -18.97 -13.25
CA GLU A 349 16.15 -20.04 -14.11
C GLU A 349 15.04 -21.04 -14.45
N ALA A 350 14.14 -21.32 -13.49
CA ALA A 350 12.96 -22.15 -13.68
C ALA A 350 11.77 -21.43 -14.36
N GLY A 351 11.96 -20.19 -14.83
CA GLY A 351 10.96 -19.44 -15.59
C GLY A 351 9.96 -18.63 -14.76
N VAL A 352 10.21 -18.40 -13.46
CA VAL A 352 9.38 -17.55 -12.59
C VAL A 352 10.13 -16.31 -12.14
N LEU A 353 9.62 -15.12 -12.51
CA LEU A 353 10.20 -13.85 -12.10
C LEU A 353 9.59 -13.39 -10.77
N MET A 354 10.42 -13.24 -9.75
CA MET A 354 10.08 -12.69 -8.44
C MET A 354 10.55 -11.24 -8.29
N THR A 355 10.00 -10.51 -7.33
CA THR A 355 10.57 -9.22 -6.90
C THR A 355 12.02 -9.45 -6.47
N PRO A 356 12.98 -8.58 -6.85
CA PRO A 356 14.36 -8.72 -6.40
C PRO A 356 14.46 -8.81 -4.89
N ALA A 357 15.31 -9.68 -4.37
CA ALA A 357 15.62 -9.73 -2.95
C ALA A 357 16.15 -8.37 -2.48
N GLY A 358 15.71 -7.94 -1.30
CA GLY A 358 16.05 -6.63 -0.75
C GLY A 358 15.12 -5.48 -1.17
N ALA A 359 14.32 -5.61 -2.26
CA ALA A 359 13.47 -4.52 -2.73
C ALA A 359 12.42 -4.01 -1.70
N THR A 360 12.15 -4.77 -0.66
CA THR A 360 11.21 -4.41 0.43
C THR A 360 11.91 -3.75 1.62
N HIS A 361 13.18 -3.40 1.47
CA HIS A 361 14.01 -2.74 2.48
C HIS A 361 14.61 -1.46 1.92
N THR A 362 14.93 -0.52 2.79
CA THR A 362 15.55 0.76 2.42
C THR A 362 16.87 0.54 1.68
N GLY A 363 17.14 1.36 0.67
CA GLY A 363 18.32 1.19 -0.18
C GLY A 363 18.36 -0.12 -0.99
N GLY A 364 17.24 -0.85 -1.06
CA GLY A 364 17.17 -2.12 -1.81
C GLY A 364 17.98 -3.27 -1.19
N HIS A 365 18.32 -3.17 0.10
CA HIS A 365 19.20 -4.12 0.78
C HIS A 365 18.56 -4.70 2.04
N ASP A 366 18.22 -6.00 2.01
CA ASP A 366 17.89 -6.78 3.19
C ASP A 366 19.18 -7.27 3.84
N PRO A 367 19.55 -6.77 5.06
CA PRO A 367 20.80 -7.15 5.70
C PRO A 367 20.87 -8.64 6.05
N ARG A 368 19.74 -9.32 6.20
CA ARG A 368 19.67 -10.74 6.43
C ARG A 368 19.54 -11.57 5.15
N ASP A 369 19.26 -10.94 4.00
CA ASP A 369 18.99 -11.62 2.73
C ASP A 369 18.02 -12.82 2.89
N CYS A 370 16.88 -12.56 3.54
CA CYS A 370 15.93 -13.61 3.93
C CYS A 370 14.48 -13.32 3.52
N THR A 371 14.17 -12.11 3.06
CA THR A 371 12.80 -11.68 2.79
C THR A 371 12.47 -11.69 1.31
N LEU A 372 11.35 -12.35 0.96
CA LEU A 372 10.85 -12.47 -0.40
C LEU A 372 9.39 -12.01 -0.49
N ARG A 373 9.08 -11.16 -1.47
CA ARG A 373 7.71 -10.73 -1.77
C ARG A 373 7.13 -11.52 -2.93
N ILE A 374 5.96 -12.10 -2.72
CA ILE A 374 5.18 -12.87 -3.71
C ILE A 374 3.88 -12.14 -3.99
N ALA A 375 3.57 -11.94 -5.28
CA ALA A 375 2.36 -11.28 -5.75
C ALA A 375 1.48 -12.23 -6.57
N PRO A 376 0.57 -13.01 -5.96
CA PRO A 376 -0.27 -13.95 -6.67
C PRO A 376 -1.45 -13.29 -7.41
N SER A 377 -1.72 -12.02 -7.16
CA SER A 377 -2.96 -11.35 -7.53
C SER A 377 -3.22 -11.29 -9.05
N TYR A 378 -2.20 -11.06 -9.87
CA TYR A 378 -2.33 -10.78 -11.30
C TYR A 378 -2.60 -12.02 -12.17
N LEU A 379 -1.97 -13.14 -11.85
CA LEU A 379 -1.99 -14.35 -12.67
C LEU A 379 -3.30 -15.13 -12.52
N GLU A 380 -3.64 -15.92 -13.54
CA GLU A 380 -4.70 -16.92 -13.45
C GLU A 380 -4.36 -17.99 -12.40
N LEU A 381 -5.38 -18.56 -11.75
CA LEU A 381 -5.22 -19.49 -10.62
C LEU A 381 -4.29 -20.65 -10.93
N GLU A 382 -4.41 -21.29 -12.10
CA GLU A 382 -3.56 -22.42 -12.47
C GLU A 382 -2.10 -21.99 -12.65
N THR A 383 -1.86 -20.82 -13.22
CA THR A 383 -0.52 -20.23 -13.34
C THR A 383 0.08 -19.89 -11.98
N VAL A 384 -0.75 -19.41 -11.05
CA VAL A 384 -0.33 -19.21 -9.64
C VAL A 384 0.13 -20.51 -8.99
N ARG A 385 -0.62 -21.62 -9.17
CA ARG A 385 -0.22 -22.93 -8.65
C ARG A 385 1.14 -23.37 -9.19
N GLN A 386 1.33 -23.27 -10.48
CA GLN A 386 2.59 -23.64 -11.15
C GLN A 386 3.75 -22.77 -10.63
N ALA A 387 3.55 -21.47 -10.56
CA ALA A 387 4.57 -20.54 -10.06
C ALA A 387 4.91 -20.79 -8.58
N ALA A 388 3.91 -21.03 -7.73
CA ALA A 388 4.13 -21.36 -6.32
C ALA A 388 4.92 -22.67 -6.14
N ALA A 389 4.64 -23.68 -6.96
CA ALA A 389 5.38 -24.94 -6.94
C ALA A 389 6.87 -24.74 -7.35
N VAL A 390 7.12 -23.88 -8.35
CA VAL A 390 8.50 -23.53 -8.76
C VAL A 390 9.22 -22.77 -7.65
N ILE A 391 8.57 -21.78 -7.04
CA ILE A 391 9.15 -21.02 -5.92
C ILE A 391 9.46 -21.98 -4.75
N ALA A 392 8.53 -22.88 -4.42
CA ALA A 392 8.73 -23.84 -3.36
C ALA A 392 9.92 -24.77 -3.64
N HIS A 393 10.06 -25.23 -4.89
CA HIS A 393 11.22 -26.01 -5.30
C HIS A 393 12.53 -25.23 -5.16
N ALA A 394 12.56 -23.98 -5.59
CA ALA A 394 13.74 -23.09 -5.47
C ALA A 394 14.16 -22.90 -4.00
N VAL A 395 13.20 -22.71 -3.09
CA VAL A 395 13.46 -22.61 -1.64
C VAL A 395 14.07 -23.93 -1.11
N CYS A 396 13.45 -25.07 -1.42
CA CYS A 396 13.98 -26.37 -0.98
C CYS A 396 15.40 -26.64 -1.50
N ALA A 397 15.67 -26.29 -2.77
CA ALA A 397 16.99 -26.46 -3.38
C ALA A 397 18.05 -25.55 -2.70
N ALA A 398 17.72 -24.27 -2.44
CA ALA A 398 18.61 -23.35 -1.75
C ALA A 398 18.93 -23.83 -0.32
N CYS A 399 17.92 -24.31 0.42
CA CYS A 399 18.11 -24.83 1.77
C CYS A 399 18.97 -26.12 1.79
N ALA A 400 18.79 -27.03 0.81
CA ALA A 400 19.58 -28.27 0.71
C ALA A 400 21.05 -27.96 0.40
N GLY A 401 21.34 -26.99 -0.47
CA GLY A 401 22.71 -26.56 -0.81
C GLY A 401 23.48 -26.03 0.41
N ARG A 402 22.81 -25.36 1.36
CA ARG A 402 23.42 -24.87 2.60
C ARG A 402 23.88 -26.00 3.53
N SER A 403 23.10 -27.07 3.61
CA SER A 403 23.40 -28.21 4.49
C SER A 403 24.66 -28.97 4.06
N THR A 404 25.06 -28.89 2.79
CA THR A 404 26.27 -29.56 2.25
C THR A 404 27.55 -28.74 2.47
N HIS A 405 27.47 -27.44 2.74
CA HIS A 405 28.64 -26.57 3.00
C HIS A 405 28.97 -26.41 4.48
N GLN A 406 28.13 -26.92 5.39
CA GLN A 406 28.37 -26.90 6.85
C GLN A 406 28.92 -28.24 7.40
N LYS A 407 29.21 -29.21 6.55
CA LYS A 407 29.94 -30.44 6.88
C LYS A 407 31.34 -30.35 6.29
#